data_ef432e1308d4cf34172ceaeb15554863
#
_entry.id   ef432e1308d4cf34172ceaeb15554863
#
_cell.length_a   1.000
_cell.length_b   1.000
_cell.length_c   1.000
_cell.angle_alpha   90.00
_cell.angle_beta   90.00
_cell.angle_gamma   90.00
#
_symmetry.space_group_name_H-M   'P 1'
#
loop_
_entity.id
_entity.type
_entity.pdbx_description
1 polymer ?
#
loop_
_entity_poly.entity_id
_entity_poly.type
_entity_poly.pdbx_seq_one_letter_code
_entity_poly.pdbx_strand_id
1 'polypeptide(L)'
;YAVRGSIFDIFPSGLDQGLRLDFFGDEIETIRLFDPATQRTTGTLPQHLLLPASEALLDDDSIKRFRTRYREKFAAHATTDPLYQAVSDGRRLAGMEHWLPLLEDRLVTLFDHLGKHDLMVVEAGAQGAIEERLSDVADYFHSRSDPEVQKKSGAYRPMEPTALYLGKEELAASLAGWPAHTAQPFPQPDSDHTVDFGFAGARDFAPERARGDNPYEAAAKHLMAQAQRGKKAILACYSTGSRSRITSILAEAQSPGPAMADTWQEALGIAANKRVTAIVLPLETGFSSDTVEVVTEQDLLGDRLVRRKKKKKSADAFLAELSALAPGDLVVHMDHGIGKYDGLQSVPVGGSPHDCVMLT
;
A
#
# COMPACT_ATOMS: atom_id res chain seq x y z
N TYR A 1 -10.34 5.28 19.86
CA TYR A 1 -10.00 5.13 21.28
C TYR A 1 -11.26 5.13 22.14
N ALA A 2 -11.15 4.60 23.36
CA ALA A 2 -12.20 4.66 24.38
C ALA A 2 -11.58 4.90 25.75
N VAL A 3 -12.28 5.67 26.61
CA VAL A 3 -11.83 5.96 27.97
C VAL A 3 -12.88 5.43 28.94
N ARG A 4 -12.45 4.69 29.97
CA ARG A 4 -13.31 4.11 31.01
C ARG A 4 -12.61 4.19 32.36
N GLY A 5 -12.88 5.23 33.12
CA GLY A 5 -12.18 5.47 34.39
C GLY A 5 -10.69 5.68 34.18
N SER A 6 -9.85 4.87 34.82
CA SER A 6 -8.39 4.88 34.64
C SER A 6 -7.90 4.16 33.36
N ILE A 7 -8.81 3.53 32.61
CA ILE A 7 -8.43 2.73 31.43
C ILE A 7 -8.61 3.57 30.17
N PHE A 8 -7.54 3.61 29.35
CA PHE A 8 -7.54 4.17 28.01
C PHE A 8 -7.26 3.07 26.99
N ASP A 9 -8.28 2.74 26.19
CA ASP A 9 -8.16 1.77 25.09
C ASP A 9 -7.88 2.51 23.79
N ILE A 10 -6.83 2.11 23.06
CA ILE A 10 -6.50 2.65 21.74
C ILE A 10 -6.19 1.51 20.76
N PHE A 11 -6.59 1.67 19.51
CA PHE A 11 -6.22 0.78 18.42
C PHE A 11 -5.24 1.50 17.49
N PRO A 12 -3.92 1.33 17.68
CA PRO A 12 -2.92 2.06 16.91
C PRO A 12 -2.83 1.54 15.47
N SER A 13 -2.39 2.41 14.56
CA SER A 13 -2.02 1.99 13.22
C SER A 13 -0.85 1.01 13.28
N GLY A 14 -0.92 -0.06 12.46
CA GLY A 14 0.15 -1.06 12.36
C GLY A 14 0.08 -2.20 13.38
N LEU A 15 -0.90 -2.22 14.28
CA LEU A 15 -1.18 -3.37 15.14
C LEU A 15 -2.47 -4.09 14.74
N ASP A 16 -2.48 -5.41 14.92
CA ASP A 16 -3.68 -6.24 14.75
C ASP A 16 -4.51 -6.34 16.04
N GLN A 17 -4.01 -5.77 17.15
CA GLN A 17 -4.63 -5.80 18.47
C GLN A 17 -4.71 -4.39 19.06
N GLY A 18 -5.66 -4.19 19.98
CA GLY A 18 -5.76 -2.95 20.73
C GLY A 18 -4.74 -2.88 21.87
N LEU A 19 -4.37 -1.67 22.24
CA LEU A 19 -3.60 -1.37 23.46
C LEU A 19 -4.55 -0.85 24.53
N ARG A 20 -4.46 -1.42 25.71
CA ARG A 20 -5.13 -0.97 26.94
C ARG A 20 -4.11 -0.42 27.90
N LEU A 21 -4.17 0.89 28.10
CA LEU A 21 -3.34 1.61 29.06
C LEU A 21 -4.11 1.75 30.36
N ASP A 22 -3.53 1.31 31.45
CA ASP A 22 -4.08 1.48 32.80
C ASP A 22 -3.31 2.59 33.51
N PHE A 23 -4.01 3.60 33.96
CA PHE A 23 -3.42 4.78 34.58
C PHE A 23 -3.60 4.76 36.09
N PHE A 24 -2.54 5.10 36.81
CA PHE A 24 -2.62 5.49 38.20
C PHE A 24 -2.28 6.99 38.31
N GLY A 25 -3.30 7.81 38.43
CA GLY A 25 -3.15 9.26 38.28
C GLY A 25 -2.71 9.63 36.87
N ASP A 26 -1.57 10.30 36.74
CA ASP A 26 -1.00 10.72 35.45
C ASP A 26 0.06 9.76 34.90
N GLU A 27 0.32 8.64 35.60
CA GLU A 27 1.30 7.64 35.20
C GLU A 27 0.65 6.40 34.58
N ILE A 28 1.27 5.85 33.56
CA ILE A 28 0.86 4.57 32.97
C ILE A 28 1.44 3.43 33.81
N GLU A 29 0.59 2.69 34.51
CA GLU A 29 0.99 1.55 35.34
C GLU A 29 1.20 0.31 34.48
N THR A 30 0.32 0.03 33.52
CA THR A 30 0.44 -1.15 32.63
C THR A 30 0.01 -0.83 31.20
N ILE A 31 0.70 -1.49 30.25
CA ILE A 31 0.33 -1.52 28.84
C ILE A 31 -0.02 -2.96 28.48
N ARG A 32 -1.28 -3.22 28.12
CA ARG A 32 -1.75 -4.56 27.77
C ARG A 32 -2.21 -4.60 26.32
N LEU A 33 -1.93 -5.70 25.65
CA LEU A 33 -2.56 -6.04 24.38
C LEU A 33 -3.93 -6.67 24.66
N PHE A 34 -4.93 -6.33 23.86
CA PHE A 34 -6.24 -6.96 23.96
C PHE A 34 -6.87 -7.19 22.59
N ASP A 35 -7.67 -8.22 22.50
CA ASP A 35 -8.49 -8.52 21.33
C ASP A 35 -9.73 -7.65 21.36
N PRO A 36 -9.96 -6.77 20.34
CA PRO A 36 -11.10 -5.86 20.30
C PRO A 36 -12.47 -6.56 20.26
N ALA A 37 -12.53 -7.77 19.67
CA ALA A 37 -13.77 -8.52 19.54
C ALA A 37 -14.20 -9.18 20.88
N THR A 38 -13.25 -9.79 21.57
CA THR A 38 -13.51 -10.50 22.83
C THR A 38 -13.27 -9.65 24.07
N GLN A 39 -12.59 -8.51 23.92
CA GLN A 39 -12.17 -7.61 25.01
C GLN A 39 -11.19 -8.25 26.02
N ARG A 40 -10.63 -9.41 25.68
CA ARG A 40 -9.71 -10.15 26.56
C ARG A 40 -8.27 -9.69 26.33
N THR A 41 -7.53 -9.57 27.42
CA THR A 41 -6.08 -9.33 27.39
C THR A 41 -5.38 -10.54 26.78
N THR A 42 -4.50 -10.28 25.82
CA THR A 42 -3.70 -11.29 25.12
C THR A 42 -2.22 -11.22 25.49
N GLY A 43 -1.75 -10.11 26.06
CA GLY A 43 -0.36 -9.93 26.47
C GLY A 43 -0.15 -8.62 27.21
N THR A 44 1.10 -8.41 27.67
CA THR A 44 1.57 -7.19 28.32
C THR A 44 2.85 -6.71 27.64
N LEU A 45 2.98 -5.41 27.44
CA LEU A 45 4.17 -4.79 26.86
C LEU A 45 4.86 -3.88 27.88
N PRO A 46 6.20 -3.87 27.92
CA PRO A 46 6.94 -2.92 28.76
C PRO A 46 6.89 -1.49 28.20
N GLN A 47 6.78 -1.36 26.87
CA GLN A 47 6.69 -0.10 26.16
C GLN A 47 6.09 -0.30 24.77
N HIS A 48 5.54 0.75 24.18
CA HIS A 48 5.10 0.76 22.80
C HIS A 48 5.28 2.13 22.17
N LEU A 49 5.72 2.17 20.91
CA LEU A 49 5.82 3.39 20.13
C LEU A 49 4.51 3.63 19.37
N LEU A 50 3.77 4.65 19.74
CA LEU A 50 2.59 5.08 18.99
C LEU A 50 3.01 5.93 17.79
N LEU A 51 2.66 5.47 16.61
CA LEU A 51 2.84 6.24 15.39
C LEU A 51 1.67 7.23 15.20
N PRO A 52 1.92 8.43 14.65
CA PRO A 52 0.88 9.38 14.34
C PRO A 52 -0.15 8.77 13.37
N ALA A 53 -1.42 9.02 13.61
CA ALA A 53 -2.50 8.60 12.71
C ALA A 53 -2.71 9.59 11.53
N SER A 54 -2.12 10.77 11.60
CA SER A 54 -2.24 11.83 10.60
C SER A 54 -1.04 12.76 10.68
N GLU A 55 -0.60 13.26 9.54
CA GLU A 55 0.43 14.30 9.45
C GLU A 55 -0.10 15.67 9.88
N ALA A 56 -1.39 15.92 9.68
CA ALA A 56 -2.01 17.18 10.08
C ALA A 56 -2.40 17.15 11.56
N LEU A 57 -1.64 17.81 12.39
CA LEU A 57 -1.97 18.02 13.81
C LEU A 57 -2.88 19.25 13.96
N LEU A 58 -3.91 19.13 14.80
CA LEU A 58 -4.83 20.24 15.14
C LEU A 58 -4.66 20.61 16.61
N ASP A 59 -3.46 21.03 16.96
CA ASP A 59 -3.20 21.71 18.23
C ASP A 59 -3.46 23.22 18.13
N ASP A 60 -3.41 23.91 19.24
CA ASP A 60 -3.71 25.34 19.30
C ASP A 60 -2.77 26.19 18.43
N ASP A 61 -1.51 25.81 18.32
CA ASP A 61 -0.51 26.54 17.53
C ASP A 61 -0.70 26.32 16.03
N SER A 62 -0.97 25.08 15.61
CA SER A 62 -1.23 24.77 14.21
C SER A 62 -2.55 25.39 13.73
N ILE A 63 -3.60 25.38 14.57
CA ILE A 63 -4.87 26.04 14.27
C ILE A 63 -4.69 27.55 14.16
N LYS A 64 -3.90 28.17 15.02
CA LYS A 64 -3.59 29.60 14.96
C LYS A 64 -2.84 29.96 13.67
N ARG A 65 -1.81 29.18 13.30
CA ARG A 65 -1.10 29.33 12.03
C ARG A 65 -2.04 29.20 10.84
N PHE A 66 -2.84 28.15 10.83
CA PHE A 66 -3.85 27.90 9.78
C PHE A 66 -4.77 29.09 9.59
N ARG A 67 -5.37 29.61 10.67
CA ARG A 67 -6.27 30.76 10.61
C ARG A 67 -5.61 31.99 9.99
N THR A 68 -4.37 32.25 10.38
CA THR A 68 -3.59 33.41 9.88
C THR A 68 -3.30 33.25 8.39
N ARG A 69 -2.64 32.12 7.99
CA ARG A 69 -2.23 31.85 6.62
C ARG A 69 -3.41 31.67 5.67
N TYR A 70 -4.51 31.05 6.14
CA TYR A 70 -5.73 30.93 5.36
C TYR A 70 -6.34 32.28 5.04
N ARG A 71 -6.41 33.21 6.00
CA ARG A 71 -6.90 34.56 5.78
C ARG A 71 -6.01 35.37 4.84
N GLU A 72 -4.71 35.24 4.97
CA GLU A 72 -3.75 35.88 4.05
C GLU A 72 -3.94 35.41 2.61
N LYS A 73 -4.18 34.12 2.41
CA LYS A 73 -4.30 33.53 1.06
C LYS A 73 -5.70 33.60 0.47
N PHE A 74 -6.73 33.44 1.29
CA PHE A 74 -8.13 33.28 0.85
C PHE A 74 -9.08 34.28 1.54
N ALA A 75 -8.64 35.47 1.89
CA ALA A 75 -9.32 36.47 2.73
C ALA A 75 -10.85 36.57 2.59
N ALA A 76 -11.34 36.65 1.35
CA ALA A 76 -12.76 36.82 1.05
C ALA A 76 -13.66 35.60 1.40
N HIS A 77 -13.05 34.45 1.70
CA HIS A 77 -13.76 33.17 1.87
C HIS A 77 -13.74 32.64 3.30
N ALA A 78 -12.93 33.20 4.19
CA ALA A 78 -12.74 32.69 5.56
C ALA A 78 -14.06 32.59 6.38
N THR A 79 -15.01 33.48 6.16
CA THR A 79 -16.28 33.48 6.88
C THR A 79 -17.32 32.52 6.32
N THR A 80 -17.18 32.08 5.07
CA THR A 80 -18.17 31.26 4.35
C THR A 80 -17.69 29.84 4.06
N ASP A 81 -16.42 29.56 4.29
CA ASP A 81 -15.83 28.25 4.03
C ASP A 81 -16.05 27.29 5.21
N PRO A 82 -16.89 26.23 5.07
CA PRO A 82 -17.17 25.27 6.14
C PRO A 82 -15.91 24.50 6.59
N LEU A 83 -14.96 24.26 5.66
CA LEU A 83 -13.70 23.58 5.98
C LEU A 83 -12.83 24.48 6.86
N TYR A 84 -12.73 25.77 6.53
CA TYR A 84 -12.01 26.74 7.37
C TYR A 84 -12.59 26.80 8.79
N GLN A 85 -13.93 26.84 8.90
CA GLN A 85 -14.59 26.88 10.20
C GLN A 85 -14.31 25.60 11.00
N ALA A 86 -14.45 24.43 10.36
CA ALA A 86 -14.26 23.16 11.04
C ALA A 86 -12.81 22.99 11.53
N VAL A 87 -11.80 23.27 10.70
CA VAL A 87 -10.39 23.21 11.10
C VAL A 87 -10.09 24.24 12.19
N SER A 88 -10.69 25.43 12.09
CA SER A 88 -10.59 26.46 13.12
C SER A 88 -11.16 26.04 14.48
N ASP A 89 -12.16 25.16 14.47
CA ASP A 89 -12.78 24.58 15.68
C ASP A 89 -12.09 23.30 16.14
N GLY A 90 -10.94 22.93 15.55
CA GLY A 90 -10.21 21.71 15.87
C GLY A 90 -10.86 20.44 15.35
N ARG A 91 -11.83 20.54 14.43
CA ARG A 91 -12.50 19.38 13.84
C ARG A 91 -11.80 18.92 12.56
N ARG A 92 -11.47 17.64 12.50
CA ARG A 92 -10.89 17.02 11.32
C ARG A 92 -11.96 16.83 10.25
N LEU A 93 -11.60 17.14 9.01
CA LEU A 93 -12.40 16.88 7.82
C LEU A 93 -11.56 16.21 6.76
N ALA A 94 -12.19 15.35 5.96
CA ALA A 94 -11.54 14.73 4.81
C ALA A 94 -11.09 15.81 3.81
N GLY A 95 -9.85 15.70 3.32
CA GLY A 95 -9.26 16.65 2.37
C GLY A 95 -8.51 17.81 3.03
N MET A 96 -8.52 17.97 4.35
CA MET A 96 -7.75 19.00 5.04
C MET A 96 -6.22 18.80 4.89
N GLU A 97 -5.78 17.61 4.56
CA GLU A 97 -4.37 17.27 4.32
C GLU A 97 -3.76 18.12 3.19
N HIS A 98 -4.58 18.56 2.23
CA HIS A 98 -4.15 19.49 1.19
C HIS A 98 -3.76 20.88 1.72
N TRP A 99 -4.18 21.21 2.93
CA TRP A 99 -3.83 22.46 3.61
C TRP A 99 -2.69 22.31 4.63
N LEU A 100 -1.98 21.20 4.59
CA LEU A 100 -0.81 20.97 5.43
C LEU A 100 0.18 22.16 5.44
N PRO A 101 0.45 22.84 4.29
CA PRO A 101 1.30 24.05 4.28
C PRO A 101 0.75 25.23 5.08
N LEU A 102 -0.53 25.24 5.40
CA LEU A 102 -1.14 26.26 6.25
C LEU A 102 -1.07 25.90 7.73
N LEU A 103 -0.97 24.60 8.04
CA LEU A 103 -0.94 24.07 9.40
C LEU A 103 0.49 24.00 9.96
N GLU A 104 1.43 23.54 9.14
CA GLU A 104 2.80 23.29 9.57
C GLU A 104 3.75 24.49 9.32
N ASP A 105 4.80 24.62 10.12
CA ASP A 105 5.79 25.68 9.92
C ASP A 105 6.56 25.51 8.63
N ARG A 106 6.94 24.29 8.33
CA ARG A 106 7.53 23.88 7.05
C ARG A 106 7.18 22.43 6.74
N LEU A 107 7.13 22.12 5.48
CA LEU A 107 7.10 20.74 5.01
C LEU A 107 8.53 20.29 4.70
N VAL A 108 8.80 19.02 4.91
CA VAL A 108 10.08 18.37 4.59
C VAL A 108 9.83 17.25 3.60
N THR A 109 10.85 16.87 2.86
CA THR A 109 10.79 15.80 1.86
C THR A 109 11.30 14.50 2.43
N LEU A 110 11.10 13.39 1.72
CA LEU A 110 11.72 12.11 2.06
C LEU A 110 13.26 12.24 2.17
N PHE A 111 13.87 13.08 1.34
CA PHE A 111 15.32 13.27 1.32
C PHE A 111 15.85 13.89 2.61
N ASP A 112 15.05 14.67 3.34
CA ASP A 112 15.42 15.24 4.63
C ASP A 112 15.52 14.19 5.75
N HIS A 113 14.90 13.02 5.54
CA HIS A 113 14.91 11.89 6.49
C HIS A 113 16.00 10.85 6.19
N LEU A 114 16.67 10.96 5.05
CA LEU A 114 17.71 10.02 4.64
C LEU A 114 19.06 10.39 5.26
N GLY A 115 19.78 9.38 5.75
CA GLY A 115 21.13 9.52 6.28
C GLY A 115 22.20 9.44 5.16
N LYS A 116 23.36 9.99 5.40
CA LYS A 116 24.48 10.04 4.41
C LYS A 116 24.94 8.66 3.89
N HIS A 117 24.59 7.59 4.57
CA HIS A 117 24.95 6.21 4.23
C HIS A 117 23.79 5.40 3.66
N ASP A 118 22.63 6.03 3.46
CA ASP A 118 21.49 5.34 2.89
C ASP A 118 21.70 5.14 1.39
N LEU A 119 21.27 3.99 0.90
CA LEU A 119 21.34 3.62 -0.50
C LEU A 119 20.02 3.95 -1.18
N MET A 120 20.08 4.64 -2.30
CA MET A 120 18.91 4.89 -3.14
C MET A 120 18.94 3.96 -4.35
N VAL A 121 17.87 3.17 -4.50
CA VAL A 121 17.65 2.34 -5.69
C VAL A 121 16.42 2.85 -6.43
N VAL A 122 16.59 3.25 -7.67
CA VAL A 122 15.53 3.77 -8.53
C VAL A 122 15.16 2.73 -9.58
N GLU A 123 13.90 2.34 -9.64
CA GLU A 123 13.45 1.41 -10.68
C GLU A 123 13.40 2.08 -12.06
N ALA A 124 13.58 1.27 -13.11
CA ALA A 124 13.61 1.75 -14.50
C ALA A 124 12.36 2.52 -14.92
N GLY A 125 11.19 2.14 -14.39
CA GLY A 125 9.90 2.82 -14.66
C GLY A 125 9.63 4.08 -13.84
N ALA A 126 10.46 4.39 -12.85
CA ALA A 126 10.19 5.47 -11.89
C ALA A 126 10.10 6.84 -12.57
N GLN A 127 10.92 7.12 -13.59
CA GLN A 127 10.88 8.39 -14.31
C GLN A 127 9.51 8.63 -14.96
N GLY A 128 8.97 7.63 -15.67
CA GLY A 128 7.65 7.71 -16.29
C GLY A 128 6.52 7.90 -15.26
N ALA A 129 6.58 7.13 -14.16
CA ALA A 129 5.62 7.26 -13.07
C ALA A 129 5.66 8.64 -12.37
N ILE A 130 6.84 9.23 -12.25
CA ILE A 130 7.00 10.60 -11.72
C ILE A 130 6.35 11.62 -12.66
N GLU A 131 6.61 11.52 -13.97
CA GLU A 131 6.07 12.44 -14.95
C GLU A 131 4.54 12.36 -15.03
N GLU A 132 3.98 11.14 -15.03
CA GLU A 132 2.55 10.90 -14.96
C GLU A 132 1.94 11.50 -13.66
N ARG A 133 2.57 11.24 -12.51
CA ARG A 133 2.09 11.79 -11.24
C ARG A 133 2.10 13.31 -11.19
N LEU A 134 3.13 13.95 -11.73
CA LEU A 134 3.21 15.41 -11.78
C LEU A 134 2.15 16.00 -12.72
N SER A 135 1.86 15.32 -13.84
CA SER A 135 0.75 15.67 -14.73
C SER A 135 -0.60 15.58 -14.02
N ASP A 136 -0.87 14.45 -13.33
CA ASP A 136 -2.09 14.26 -12.56
C ASP A 136 -2.30 15.36 -11.51
N VAL A 137 -1.24 15.72 -10.79
CA VAL A 137 -1.28 16.78 -9.77
C VAL A 137 -1.68 18.12 -10.41
N ALA A 138 -1.10 18.44 -11.57
CA ALA A 138 -1.43 19.67 -12.29
C ALA A 138 -2.88 19.66 -12.79
N ASP A 139 -3.34 18.56 -13.35
CA ASP A 139 -4.70 18.41 -13.88
C ASP A 139 -5.76 18.50 -12.76
N TYR A 140 -5.50 17.85 -11.61
CA TYR A 140 -6.36 17.97 -10.42
C TYR A 140 -6.41 19.40 -9.89
N PHE A 141 -5.27 20.09 -9.86
CA PHE A 141 -5.24 21.48 -9.43
C PHE A 141 -6.04 22.38 -10.38
N HIS A 142 -5.84 22.28 -11.69
CA HIS A 142 -6.57 23.05 -12.68
C HIS A 142 -8.08 22.80 -12.62
N SER A 143 -8.47 21.53 -12.57
CA SER A 143 -9.89 21.15 -12.48
C SER A 143 -10.57 21.71 -11.22
N ARG A 144 -9.88 21.69 -10.06
CA ARG A 144 -10.44 22.22 -8.82
C ARG A 144 -10.35 23.73 -8.67
N SER A 145 -9.49 24.36 -9.46
CA SER A 145 -9.36 25.82 -9.52
C SER A 145 -10.39 26.47 -10.45
N ASP A 146 -11.10 25.66 -11.24
CA ASP A 146 -12.16 26.15 -12.15
C ASP A 146 -13.30 26.81 -11.33
N PRO A 147 -13.65 28.09 -11.61
CA PRO A 147 -14.69 28.80 -10.88
C PRO A 147 -16.07 28.11 -10.94
N GLU A 148 -16.41 27.44 -12.03
CA GLU A 148 -17.70 26.76 -12.18
C GLU A 148 -17.74 25.47 -11.32
N VAL A 149 -16.63 24.76 -11.23
CA VAL A 149 -16.49 23.61 -10.34
C VAL A 149 -16.56 24.06 -8.88
N GLN A 150 -15.88 25.13 -8.52
CA GLN A 150 -15.90 25.69 -7.17
C GLN A 150 -17.30 26.15 -6.73
N LYS A 151 -18.09 26.71 -7.65
CA LYS A 151 -19.49 27.09 -7.37
C LYS A 151 -20.39 25.89 -7.08
N LYS A 152 -20.13 24.75 -7.75
CA LYS A 152 -20.96 23.53 -7.63
C LYS A 152 -20.56 22.62 -6.49
N SER A 153 -19.25 22.49 -6.21
CA SER A 153 -18.70 21.53 -5.25
C SER A 153 -18.55 22.06 -3.82
N GLY A 154 -18.96 23.31 -3.56
CA GLY A 154 -18.72 23.94 -2.27
C GLY A 154 -17.28 24.46 -2.10
N ALA A 155 -16.95 24.88 -0.92
CA ALA A 155 -15.87 25.80 -0.62
C ALA A 155 -14.44 25.21 -0.58
N TYR A 156 -14.13 24.11 -1.28
CA TYR A 156 -12.74 23.63 -1.32
C TYR A 156 -11.84 24.59 -2.10
N ARG A 157 -10.76 25.07 -1.44
CA ARG A 157 -9.76 25.98 -2.03
C ARG A 157 -8.45 25.23 -2.21
N PRO A 158 -8.09 24.82 -3.44
CA PRO A 158 -6.84 24.11 -3.67
C PRO A 158 -5.63 24.99 -3.39
N MET A 159 -4.59 24.38 -2.81
CA MET A 159 -3.27 24.98 -2.69
C MET A 159 -2.51 24.79 -4.00
N GLU A 160 -1.60 25.75 -4.31
CA GLU A 160 -0.68 25.56 -5.42
C GLU A 160 0.12 24.26 -5.25
N PRO A 161 0.27 23.45 -6.32
CA PRO A 161 1.00 22.18 -6.24
C PRO A 161 2.38 22.30 -5.62
N THR A 162 3.12 23.36 -5.93
CA THR A 162 4.48 23.62 -5.39
C THR A 162 4.53 23.83 -3.88
N ALA A 163 3.39 24.06 -3.22
CA ALA A 163 3.31 24.12 -1.78
C ALA A 163 3.32 22.75 -1.10
N LEU A 164 2.98 21.68 -1.83
CA LEU A 164 2.82 20.32 -1.30
C LEU A 164 3.73 19.30 -1.96
N TYR A 165 4.13 19.53 -3.20
CA TYR A 165 4.89 18.56 -4.00
C TYR A 165 6.15 19.21 -4.52
N LEU A 166 7.23 18.43 -4.60
CA LEU A 166 8.43 18.82 -5.32
C LEU A 166 8.11 19.01 -6.80
N GLY A 167 8.59 20.09 -7.39
CA GLY A 167 8.60 20.27 -8.84
C GLY A 167 9.59 19.33 -9.52
N LYS A 168 9.53 19.23 -10.86
CA LYS A 168 10.38 18.34 -11.65
C LYS A 168 11.88 18.64 -11.42
N GLU A 169 12.24 19.91 -11.43
CA GLU A 169 13.62 20.37 -11.25
C GLU A 169 14.11 20.15 -9.80
N GLU A 170 13.27 20.41 -8.81
CA GLU A 170 13.61 20.20 -7.40
C GLU A 170 13.81 18.73 -7.08
N LEU A 171 12.93 17.87 -7.64
CA LEU A 171 13.04 16.41 -7.48
C LEU A 171 14.32 15.90 -8.15
N ALA A 172 14.61 16.36 -9.38
CA ALA A 172 15.82 15.99 -10.10
C ALA A 172 17.08 16.42 -9.34
N ALA A 173 17.10 17.64 -8.78
CA ALA A 173 18.19 18.13 -7.96
C ALA A 173 18.37 17.31 -6.66
N SER A 174 17.26 16.94 -6.02
CA SER A 174 17.27 16.10 -4.82
C SER A 174 17.83 14.71 -5.12
N LEU A 175 17.41 14.09 -6.22
CA LEU A 175 17.91 12.78 -6.65
C LEU A 175 19.40 12.82 -7.01
N ALA A 176 19.85 13.90 -7.69
CA ALA A 176 21.27 14.06 -8.07
C ALA A 176 22.20 14.22 -6.86
N GLY A 177 21.69 14.62 -5.72
CA GLY A 177 22.46 14.74 -4.47
C GLY A 177 22.79 13.40 -3.80
N TRP A 178 22.25 12.28 -4.29
CA TRP A 178 22.40 10.95 -3.69
C TRP A 178 23.12 9.97 -4.60
N PRO A 179 23.93 9.03 -4.04
CA PRO A 179 24.40 7.88 -4.79
C PRO A 179 23.18 7.03 -5.19
N ALA A 180 22.72 7.18 -6.42
CA ALA A 180 21.57 6.45 -6.92
C ALA A 180 22.01 5.32 -7.83
N HIS A 181 21.44 4.13 -7.61
CA HIS A 181 21.56 2.98 -8.48
C HIS A 181 20.24 2.73 -9.18
N THR A 182 20.29 2.43 -10.47
CA THR A 182 19.07 2.11 -11.23
C THR A 182 18.91 0.59 -11.30
N ALA A 183 17.77 0.09 -10.79
CA ALA A 183 17.39 -1.30 -10.98
C ALA A 183 16.73 -1.48 -12.34
N GLN A 184 17.26 -2.38 -13.16
CA GLN A 184 16.77 -2.70 -14.50
C GLN A 184 16.24 -4.13 -14.55
N PRO A 185 15.04 -4.37 -15.11
CA PRO A 185 14.50 -5.73 -15.24
C PRO A 185 15.10 -6.51 -16.42
N PHE A 186 15.80 -5.82 -17.33
CA PHE A 186 16.41 -6.42 -18.51
C PHE A 186 17.92 -6.33 -18.44
N PRO A 187 18.64 -7.32 -19.03
CA PRO A 187 20.09 -7.26 -19.13
C PRO A 187 20.57 -5.96 -19.76
N GLN A 188 21.59 -5.39 -19.17
CA GLN A 188 22.24 -4.18 -19.67
C GLN A 188 23.59 -4.56 -20.27
N PRO A 189 24.12 -3.76 -21.21
CA PRO A 189 25.48 -3.96 -21.71
C PRO A 189 26.49 -3.99 -20.56
N ASP A 190 27.46 -4.88 -20.65
CA ASP A 190 28.55 -4.96 -19.70
C ASP A 190 29.33 -3.65 -19.63
N SER A 191 29.50 -3.14 -18.43
CA SER A 191 30.27 -1.95 -18.14
C SER A 191 30.79 -1.96 -16.71
N ASP A 192 31.79 -1.13 -16.40
CA ASP A 192 32.30 -0.97 -15.03
C ASP A 192 31.26 -0.42 -14.04
N HIS A 193 30.10 0.06 -14.55
CA HIS A 193 29.01 0.64 -13.78
C HIS A 193 27.76 -0.25 -13.75
N THR A 194 27.83 -1.45 -14.34
CA THR A 194 26.71 -2.39 -14.42
C THR A 194 27.05 -3.66 -13.65
N VAL A 195 26.13 -4.08 -12.78
CA VAL A 195 26.23 -5.35 -12.06
C VAL A 195 25.02 -6.19 -12.41
N ASP A 196 25.26 -7.34 -13.06
CA ASP A 196 24.23 -8.35 -13.26
C ASP A 196 24.19 -9.26 -12.02
N PHE A 197 23.06 -9.29 -11.34
CA PHE A 197 22.85 -10.16 -10.20
C PHE A 197 22.45 -11.59 -10.59
N GLY A 198 22.32 -11.88 -11.88
CA GLY A 198 21.94 -13.19 -12.39
C GLY A 198 20.53 -13.62 -11.97
N PHE A 199 19.63 -12.68 -11.70
CA PHE A 199 18.25 -13.02 -11.39
C PHE A 199 17.46 -13.34 -12.65
N ALA A 200 16.68 -14.41 -12.58
CA ALA A 200 15.70 -14.81 -13.58
C ALA A 200 14.34 -15.03 -12.90
N GLY A 201 13.27 -15.05 -13.67
CA GLY A 201 11.95 -15.46 -13.17
C GLY A 201 11.99 -16.89 -12.66
N ALA A 202 11.26 -17.17 -11.59
CA ALA A 202 11.07 -18.53 -11.11
C ALA A 202 10.28 -19.38 -12.11
N ARG A 203 10.29 -20.69 -11.89
CA ARG A 203 9.46 -21.59 -12.68
C ARG A 203 7.98 -21.32 -12.45
N ASP A 204 7.22 -21.09 -13.53
CA ASP A 204 5.76 -21.11 -13.53
C ASP A 204 5.25 -22.55 -13.67
N PHE A 205 4.18 -22.87 -12.95
CA PHE A 205 3.51 -24.18 -13.00
C PHE A 205 2.21 -24.16 -13.83
N ALA A 206 2.06 -23.15 -14.70
CA ALA A 206 0.93 -23.07 -15.65
C ALA A 206 0.82 -24.31 -16.56
N PRO A 207 1.92 -24.91 -17.07
CA PRO A 207 1.81 -26.14 -17.88
C PRO A 207 1.20 -27.32 -17.12
N GLU A 208 1.52 -27.49 -15.83
CA GLU A 208 0.96 -28.54 -14.99
C GLU A 208 -0.53 -28.29 -14.77
N ARG A 209 -0.89 -27.05 -14.41
CA ARG A 209 -2.30 -26.65 -14.23
C ARG A 209 -3.13 -26.88 -15.51
N ALA A 210 -2.57 -26.56 -16.69
CA ALA A 210 -3.25 -26.70 -17.96
C ALA A 210 -3.53 -28.17 -18.33
N ARG A 211 -2.62 -29.09 -17.94
CA ARG A 211 -2.78 -30.54 -18.15
C ARG A 211 -3.66 -31.21 -17.09
N GLY A 212 -4.02 -30.49 -16.02
CA GLY A 212 -4.71 -31.08 -14.87
C GLY A 212 -3.79 -31.87 -13.92
N ASP A 213 -2.48 -31.74 -14.08
CA ASP A 213 -1.50 -32.34 -13.18
C ASP A 213 -1.51 -31.60 -11.84
N ASN A 214 -1.02 -32.25 -10.78
CA ASN A 214 -0.95 -31.65 -9.46
C ASN A 214 0.23 -30.64 -9.38
N PRO A 215 -0.01 -29.32 -9.34
CA PRO A 215 1.04 -28.33 -9.30
C PRO A 215 1.87 -28.37 -7.99
N TYR A 216 1.28 -28.85 -6.91
CA TYR A 216 1.96 -28.98 -5.62
C TYR A 216 3.05 -30.07 -5.66
N GLU A 217 2.76 -31.20 -6.28
CA GLU A 217 3.78 -32.25 -6.48
C GLU A 217 4.91 -31.79 -7.39
N ALA A 218 4.57 -31.06 -8.46
CA ALA A 218 5.56 -30.51 -9.37
C ALA A 218 6.46 -29.49 -8.66
N ALA A 219 5.88 -28.64 -7.82
CA ALA A 219 6.63 -27.67 -7.03
C ALA A 219 7.49 -28.33 -5.95
N ALA A 220 6.97 -29.35 -5.26
CA ALA A 220 7.75 -30.10 -4.28
C ALA A 220 8.99 -30.72 -4.92
N LYS A 221 8.81 -31.40 -6.07
CA LYS A 221 9.93 -31.98 -6.84
C LYS A 221 10.92 -30.91 -7.32
N HIS A 222 10.42 -29.79 -7.81
CA HIS A 222 11.27 -28.69 -8.29
C HIS A 222 12.10 -28.09 -7.16
N LEU A 223 11.46 -27.65 -6.06
CA LEU A 223 12.15 -27.05 -4.93
C LEU A 223 13.17 -27.99 -4.32
N MET A 224 12.83 -29.28 -4.20
CA MET A 224 13.76 -30.29 -3.70
C MET A 224 14.97 -30.49 -4.63
N ALA A 225 14.75 -30.52 -5.93
CA ALA A 225 15.84 -30.61 -6.90
C ALA A 225 16.75 -29.38 -6.84
N GLN A 226 16.22 -28.19 -6.65
CA GLN A 226 17.02 -26.97 -6.49
C GLN A 226 17.82 -26.99 -5.18
N ALA A 227 17.21 -27.43 -4.08
CA ALA A 227 17.90 -27.60 -2.80
C ALA A 227 19.06 -28.62 -2.90
N GLN A 228 18.85 -29.71 -3.60
CA GLN A 228 19.91 -30.72 -3.82
C GLN A 228 21.07 -30.19 -4.66
N ARG A 229 20.79 -29.28 -5.61
CA ARG A 229 21.80 -28.57 -6.41
C ARG A 229 22.55 -27.50 -5.62
N GLY A 230 22.18 -27.27 -4.35
CA GLY A 230 22.83 -26.30 -3.46
C GLY A 230 22.20 -24.92 -3.43
N LYS A 231 21.11 -24.70 -4.16
CA LYS A 231 20.33 -23.47 -4.02
C LYS A 231 19.52 -23.46 -2.74
N LYS A 232 19.30 -22.29 -2.17
CA LYS A 232 18.37 -22.08 -1.06
C LYS A 232 16.96 -22.04 -1.60
N ALA A 233 16.23 -23.15 -1.46
CA ALA A 233 14.88 -23.33 -2.00
C ALA A 233 13.83 -22.82 -1.03
N ILE A 234 13.09 -21.78 -1.43
CA ILE A 234 12.14 -21.06 -0.58
C ILE A 234 10.76 -21.02 -1.25
N LEU A 235 9.73 -21.32 -0.46
CA LEU A 235 8.34 -21.11 -0.81
C LEU A 235 7.82 -19.83 -0.13
N ALA A 236 7.45 -18.83 -0.91
CA ALA A 236 6.90 -17.57 -0.44
C ALA A 236 5.36 -17.60 -0.47
N CYS A 237 4.72 -17.35 0.66
CA CYS A 237 3.28 -17.38 0.84
C CYS A 237 2.73 -16.02 1.25
N TYR A 238 1.47 -15.73 0.92
CA TYR A 238 0.83 -14.45 1.23
C TYR A 238 0.45 -14.28 2.70
N SER A 239 0.21 -15.39 3.41
CA SER A 239 -0.24 -15.35 4.80
C SER A 239 0.22 -16.58 5.59
N THR A 240 0.15 -16.49 6.93
CA THR A 240 0.41 -17.63 7.80
C THR A 240 -0.53 -18.80 7.54
N GLY A 241 -1.80 -18.51 7.22
CA GLY A 241 -2.80 -19.54 6.88
C GLY A 241 -2.47 -20.27 5.58
N SER A 242 -2.10 -19.53 4.51
CA SER A 242 -1.69 -20.16 3.25
C SER A 242 -0.35 -20.87 3.39
N ARG A 243 0.63 -20.31 4.14
CA ARG A 243 1.89 -21.00 4.45
C ARG A 243 1.64 -22.37 5.09
N SER A 244 0.84 -22.42 6.15
CA SER A 244 0.53 -23.68 6.85
C SER A 244 -0.17 -24.69 5.93
N ARG A 245 -1.16 -24.24 5.17
CA ARG A 245 -1.90 -25.08 4.23
C ARG A 245 -1.01 -25.66 3.12
N ILE A 246 -0.24 -24.82 2.45
CA ILE A 246 0.60 -25.26 1.34
C ILE A 246 1.73 -26.15 1.85
N THR A 247 2.34 -25.82 2.99
CA THR A 247 3.36 -26.65 3.62
C THR A 247 2.84 -28.05 3.96
N SER A 248 1.61 -28.17 4.47
CA SER A 248 0.98 -29.48 4.73
C SER A 248 0.80 -30.30 3.45
N ILE A 249 0.31 -29.66 2.36
CA ILE A 249 0.14 -30.34 1.07
C ILE A 249 1.49 -30.79 0.49
N LEU A 250 2.51 -29.94 0.55
CA LEU A 250 3.86 -30.31 0.08
C LEU A 250 4.48 -31.42 0.94
N ALA A 251 4.18 -31.48 2.24
CA ALA A 251 4.69 -32.52 3.12
C ALA A 251 4.15 -33.93 2.77
N GLU A 252 2.98 -34.02 2.14
CA GLU A 252 2.44 -35.28 1.63
C GLU A 252 3.23 -35.77 0.40
N ALA A 253 3.75 -34.83 -0.41
CA ALA A 253 4.50 -35.13 -1.62
C ALA A 253 6.01 -35.28 -1.39
N GLN A 254 6.54 -34.81 -0.28
CA GLN A 254 7.97 -34.84 0.03
C GLN A 254 8.23 -35.06 1.51
N SER A 255 9.25 -35.87 1.82
CA SER A 255 9.72 -36.13 3.19
C SER A 255 11.23 -35.80 3.30
N PRO A 256 11.66 -34.99 4.28
CA PRO A 256 10.82 -34.18 5.19
C PRO A 256 10.12 -33.03 4.46
N GLY A 257 8.95 -32.65 4.94
CA GLY A 257 8.21 -31.50 4.42
C GLY A 257 8.97 -30.18 4.61
N PRO A 258 8.51 -29.07 3.98
CA PRO A 258 9.14 -27.77 4.13
C PRO A 258 9.22 -27.33 5.59
N ALA A 259 10.35 -26.73 5.99
CA ALA A 259 10.46 -26.06 7.28
C ALA A 259 9.74 -24.70 7.20
N MET A 260 9.28 -24.19 8.33
CA MET A 260 8.70 -22.86 8.42
C MET A 260 9.74 -21.89 8.99
N ALA A 261 9.75 -20.66 8.46
CA ALA A 261 10.56 -19.55 8.95
C ALA A 261 9.71 -18.30 9.08
N ASP A 262 10.05 -17.43 10.02
CA ASP A 262 9.34 -16.17 10.25
C ASP A 262 10.10 -14.96 9.68
N THR A 263 11.41 -15.09 9.45
CA THR A 263 12.22 -14.04 8.82
C THR A 263 12.98 -14.56 7.59
N TRP A 264 13.35 -13.66 6.69
CA TRP A 264 14.15 -13.98 5.51
C TRP A 264 15.51 -14.59 5.88
N GLN A 265 16.19 -14.05 6.89
CA GLN A 265 17.48 -14.54 7.37
C GLN A 265 17.36 -15.98 7.91
N GLU A 266 16.33 -16.23 8.67
CA GLU A 266 16.03 -17.59 9.18
C GLU A 266 15.76 -18.56 8.02
N ALA A 267 14.94 -18.14 7.03
CA ALA A 267 14.65 -18.94 5.85
C ALA A 267 15.93 -19.29 5.08
N LEU A 268 16.82 -18.32 4.88
CA LEU A 268 18.13 -18.56 4.23
C LEU A 268 19.01 -19.50 5.04
N GLY A 269 19.00 -19.39 6.37
CA GLY A 269 19.77 -20.26 7.27
C GLY A 269 19.29 -21.72 7.26
N ILE A 270 17.99 -21.93 7.29
CA ILE A 270 17.39 -23.29 7.21
C ILE A 270 17.62 -23.89 5.83
N ALA A 271 17.39 -23.10 4.77
CA ALA A 271 17.55 -23.54 3.38
C ALA A 271 19.01 -23.89 3.01
N ALA A 272 20.00 -23.31 3.72
CA ALA A 272 21.42 -23.66 3.55
C ALA A 272 21.71 -25.13 3.84
N ASN A 273 20.89 -25.81 4.62
CA ASN A 273 20.98 -27.23 4.92
C ASN A 273 20.25 -28.13 3.90
N LYS A 274 20.06 -27.65 2.68
CA LYS A 274 19.35 -28.35 1.58
C LYS A 274 17.89 -28.72 1.93
N ARG A 275 17.27 -27.93 2.80
CA ARG A 275 15.89 -28.11 3.20
C ARG A 275 15.02 -27.04 2.58
N VAL A 276 13.91 -27.42 1.92
CA VAL A 276 12.92 -26.48 1.44
C VAL A 276 12.32 -25.72 2.63
N THR A 277 12.20 -24.41 2.52
CA THR A 277 11.72 -23.54 3.60
C THR A 277 10.54 -22.71 3.14
N ALA A 278 9.51 -22.63 3.95
CA ALA A 278 8.33 -21.80 3.68
C ALA A 278 8.31 -20.56 4.57
N ILE A 279 8.05 -19.40 3.98
CA ILE A 279 8.01 -18.10 4.67
C ILE A 279 6.75 -17.32 4.27
N VAL A 280 6.28 -16.44 5.15
CA VAL A 280 5.29 -15.42 4.78
C VAL A 280 6.01 -14.24 4.15
N LEU A 281 5.95 -14.16 2.84
CA LEU A 281 6.56 -13.10 2.02
C LEU A 281 5.63 -12.87 0.83
N PRO A 282 4.82 -11.79 0.82
CA PRO A 282 3.81 -11.56 -0.20
C PRO A 282 4.44 -11.02 -1.50
N LEU A 283 4.99 -11.92 -2.29
CA LEU A 283 5.52 -11.65 -3.62
C LEU A 283 4.51 -12.12 -4.68
N GLU A 284 4.34 -11.34 -5.73
CA GLU A 284 3.49 -11.69 -6.88
C GLU A 284 4.17 -12.73 -7.77
N THR A 285 5.48 -12.62 -7.98
CA THR A 285 6.26 -13.51 -8.84
C THR A 285 7.49 -14.00 -8.12
N GLY A 286 7.83 -15.26 -8.26
CA GLY A 286 9.06 -15.82 -7.75
C GLY A 286 10.26 -15.43 -8.58
N PHE A 287 11.45 -15.75 -8.07
CA PHE A 287 12.70 -15.49 -8.76
C PHE A 287 13.73 -16.58 -8.49
N SER A 288 14.68 -16.70 -9.37
CA SER A 288 15.80 -17.62 -9.30
C SER A 288 17.13 -16.89 -9.50
N SER A 289 18.15 -17.28 -8.76
CA SER A 289 19.53 -16.88 -8.96
C SER A 289 20.43 -18.11 -8.86
N ASP A 290 21.74 -17.95 -8.95
CA ASP A 290 22.68 -19.07 -8.75
C ASP A 290 22.61 -19.68 -7.36
N THR A 291 22.19 -18.89 -6.35
CA THR A 291 22.21 -19.29 -4.93
C THR A 291 20.83 -19.49 -4.32
N VAL A 292 19.78 -18.92 -4.89
CA VAL A 292 18.44 -18.93 -4.32
C VAL A 292 17.41 -19.28 -5.39
N GLU A 293 16.40 -20.03 -4.98
CA GLU A 293 15.20 -20.31 -5.75
C GLU A 293 14.00 -19.98 -4.91
N VAL A 294 13.19 -19.00 -5.33
CA VAL A 294 11.96 -18.60 -4.64
C VAL A 294 10.78 -18.86 -5.54
N VAL A 295 9.89 -19.74 -5.11
CA VAL A 295 8.60 -20.01 -5.75
C VAL A 295 7.52 -19.37 -4.91
N THR A 296 6.59 -18.63 -5.53
CA THR A 296 5.49 -18.00 -4.84
C THR A 296 4.22 -18.84 -4.88
N GLU A 297 3.30 -18.50 -4.01
CA GLU A 297 1.94 -19.06 -4.03
C GLU A 297 1.25 -18.82 -5.38
N GLN A 298 1.51 -17.68 -6.03
CA GLN A 298 0.94 -17.32 -7.31
C GLN A 298 1.55 -18.12 -8.47
N ASP A 299 2.86 -18.36 -8.46
CA ASP A 299 3.49 -19.25 -9.46
C ASP A 299 2.85 -20.65 -9.41
N LEU A 300 2.50 -21.12 -8.21
CA LEU A 300 1.87 -22.42 -7.99
C LEU A 300 0.42 -22.47 -8.47
N LEU A 301 -0.38 -21.49 -8.06
CA LEU A 301 -1.84 -21.53 -8.15
C LEU A 301 -2.41 -20.75 -9.33
N GLY A 302 -1.60 -19.82 -9.89
CA GLY A 302 -2.04 -18.87 -10.91
C GLY A 302 -2.94 -17.76 -10.34
N ASP A 303 -3.24 -16.78 -11.16
CA ASP A 303 -3.96 -15.56 -10.75
C ASP A 303 -5.38 -15.80 -10.22
N ARG A 304 -6.02 -16.90 -10.60
CA ARG A 304 -7.43 -17.17 -10.27
C ARG A 304 -7.71 -17.46 -8.79
N LEU A 305 -6.71 -17.85 -8.01
CA LEU A 305 -6.90 -18.26 -6.61
C LEU A 305 -6.44 -17.20 -5.60
N VAL A 306 -5.65 -16.24 -6.03
CA VAL A 306 -5.33 -15.08 -5.20
C VAL A 306 -6.50 -14.09 -5.27
N ARG A 307 -7.57 -14.37 -4.53
CA ARG A 307 -8.55 -13.32 -4.22
C ARG A 307 -7.83 -12.26 -3.40
N ARG A 308 -7.26 -11.24 -4.08
CA ARG A 308 -7.10 -9.94 -3.44
C ARG A 308 -8.44 -9.67 -2.76
N LYS A 309 -8.46 -9.50 -1.43
CA LYS A 309 -9.57 -8.81 -0.78
C LYS A 309 -9.62 -7.44 -1.47
N LYS A 310 -10.43 -7.32 -2.53
CA LYS A 310 -10.85 -6.02 -3.02
C LYS A 310 -11.41 -5.37 -1.77
N LYS A 311 -10.72 -4.34 -1.23
CA LYS A 311 -11.37 -3.39 -0.33
C LYS A 311 -12.66 -3.07 -1.07
N LYS A 312 -13.81 -3.42 -0.50
CA LYS A 312 -15.10 -2.98 -1.05
C LYS A 312 -14.97 -1.47 -1.15
N LYS A 313 -14.77 -0.95 -2.36
CA LYS A 313 -14.92 0.48 -2.59
C LYS A 313 -16.30 0.79 -2.05
N SER A 314 -16.43 1.79 -1.21
CA SER A 314 -17.74 2.19 -0.71
C SER A 314 -18.61 2.52 -1.92
N ALA A 315 -19.92 2.31 -1.82
CA ALA A 315 -20.85 2.68 -2.89
C ALA A 315 -20.65 4.15 -3.30
N ASP A 316 -20.27 5.01 -2.35
CA ASP A 316 -19.99 6.43 -2.58
C ASP A 316 -18.72 6.66 -3.42
N ALA A 317 -17.66 5.87 -3.26
CA ALA A 317 -16.46 5.96 -4.10
C ALA A 317 -16.73 5.44 -5.53
N PHE A 318 -17.57 4.42 -5.66
CA PHE A 318 -18.01 3.91 -6.96
C PHE A 318 -18.90 4.93 -7.70
N LEU A 319 -19.82 5.58 -7.00
CA LEU A 319 -20.66 6.63 -7.55
C LEU A 319 -19.87 7.87 -7.95
N ALA A 320 -18.83 8.24 -7.20
CA ALA A 320 -17.94 9.35 -7.54
C ALA A 320 -17.10 9.05 -8.79
N GLU A 321 -16.63 7.82 -8.98
CA GLU A 321 -15.93 7.39 -10.21
C GLU A 321 -16.89 7.35 -11.42
N LEU A 322 -18.12 6.89 -11.23
CA LEU A 322 -19.14 6.89 -12.31
C LEU A 322 -19.58 8.31 -12.72
N SER A 323 -19.62 9.24 -11.77
CA SER A 323 -19.98 10.64 -12.07
C SER A 323 -18.89 11.37 -12.89
N ALA A 324 -17.69 10.81 -12.97
CA ALA A 324 -16.61 11.33 -13.83
C ALA A 324 -16.69 10.82 -15.28
N LEU A 325 -17.52 9.79 -15.57
CA LEU A 325 -17.69 9.26 -16.92
C LEU A 325 -18.81 10.00 -17.66
N ALA A 326 -18.52 10.45 -18.87
CA ALA A 326 -19.51 11.01 -19.80
C ALA A 326 -19.97 9.93 -20.80
N PRO A 327 -21.26 9.91 -21.19
CA PRO A 327 -21.71 9.04 -22.28
C PRO A 327 -20.87 9.25 -23.54
N GLY A 328 -20.29 8.18 -24.03
CA GLY A 328 -19.34 8.20 -25.15
C GLY A 328 -17.90 7.88 -24.78
N ASP A 329 -17.55 7.90 -23.50
CA ASP A 329 -16.20 7.57 -23.02
C ASP A 329 -15.89 6.09 -23.26
N LEU A 330 -14.62 5.82 -23.60
CA LEU A 330 -14.13 4.45 -23.70
C LEU A 330 -13.73 3.96 -22.31
N VAL A 331 -14.24 2.80 -21.95
CA VAL A 331 -13.95 2.14 -20.67
C VAL A 331 -13.44 0.73 -20.90
N VAL A 332 -12.61 0.24 -20.00
CA VAL A 332 -12.10 -1.12 -20.05
C VAL A 332 -12.83 -1.96 -19.02
N HIS A 333 -13.59 -2.96 -19.50
CA HIS A 333 -14.19 -3.97 -18.64
C HIS A 333 -13.21 -5.14 -18.48
N MET A 334 -12.97 -5.58 -17.24
CA MET A 334 -11.97 -6.61 -16.94
C MET A 334 -12.21 -7.95 -17.68
N ASP A 335 -13.48 -8.31 -17.90
CA ASP A 335 -13.86 -9.60 -18.51
C ASP A 335 -14.28 -9.48 -19.99
N HIS A 336 -14.68 -8.28 -20.44
CA HIS A 336 -15.26 -8.08 -21.78
C HIS A 336 -14.42 -7.13 -22.67
N GLY A 337 -13.32 -6.58 -22.14
CA GLY A 337 -12.44 -5.71 -22.91
C GLY A 337 -12.93 -4.26 -23.01
N ILE A 338 -12.60 -3.58 -24.12
CA ILE A 338 -12.92 -2.16 -24.33
C ILE A 338 -14.38 -2.03 -24.77
N GLY A 339 -15.14 -1.19 -24.07
CA GLY A 339 -16.50 -0.81 -24.40
C GLY A 339 -16.70 0.69 -24.31
N LYS A 340 -17.76 1.20 -24.92
CA LYS A 340 -18.17 2.59 -24.85
C LYS A 340 -19.23 2.76 -23.76
N TYR A 341 -19.05 3.73 -22.88
CA TYR A 341 -20.02 4.03 -21.83
C TYR A 341 -21.21 4.78 -22.40
N ASP A 342 -22.43 4.22 -22.26
CA ASP A 342 -23.67 4.81 -22.75
C ASP A 342 -24.54 5.40 -21.63
N GLY A 343 -24.11 5.28 -20.38
CA GLY A 343 -24.81 5.82 -19.21
C GLY A 343 -25.22 4.77 -18.20
N LEU A 344 -26.07 5.17 -17.25
CA LEU A 344 -26.68 4.31 -16.23
C LEU A 344 -28.09 3.90 -16.66
N GLN A 345 -28.42 2.63 -16.54
CA GLN A 345 -29.76 2.12 -16.75
C GLN A 345 -30.22 1.27 -15.56
N SER A 346 -31.42 1.49 -15.10
CA SER A 346 -31.99 0.68 -14.03
C SER A 346 -32.59 -0.61 -14.62
N VAL A 347 -32.07 -1.75 -14.20
CA VAL A 347 -32.48 -3.08 -14.65
C VAL A 347 -33.12 -3.83 -13.49
N PRO A 348 -34.32 -4.42 -13.67
CA PRO A 348 -34.93 -5.22 -12.62
C PRO A 348 -34.22 -6.56 -12.47
N VAL A 349 -33.61 -6.81 -11.32
CA VAL A 349 -32.95 -8.06 -10.96
C VAL A 349 -33.61 -8.62 -9.71
N GLY A 350 -34.20 -9.82 -9.81
CA GLY A 350 -34.85 -10.47 -8.68
C GLY A 350 -36.03 -9.68 -8.08
N GLY A 351 -36.69 -8.81 -8.88
CA GLY A 351 -37.85 -8.03 -8.45
C GLY A 351 -37.49 -6.66 -7.83
N SER A 352 -36.21 -6.31 -7.71
CA SER A 352 -35.75 -5.00 -7.26
C SER A 352 -34.99 -4.25 -8.36
N PRO A 353 -35.16 -2.93 -8.51
CA PRO A 353 -34.40 -2.15 -9.49
C PRO A 353 -32.93 -2.04 -9.05
N HIS A 354 -32.02 -2.30 -9.98
CA HIS A 354 -30.58 -2.11 -9.81
C HIS A 354 -30.05 -1.19 -10.90
N ASP A 355 -29.27 -0.19 -10.52
CA ASP A 355 -28.62 0.70 -11.47
C ASP A 355 -27.37 0.02 -12.02
N CYS A 356 -27.38 -0.18 -13.35
CA CYS A 356 -26.31 -0.83 -14.10
C CYS A 356 -25.64 0.14 -15.06
N VAL A 357 -24.35 -0.05 -15.26
CA VAL A 357 -23.57 0.67 -16.28
C VAL A 357 -23.83 0.01 -17.62
N MET A 358 -24.28 0.81 -18.60
CA MET A 358 -24.44 0.35 -19.96
C MET A 358 -23.16 0.53 -20.75
N LEU A 359 -22.68 -0.54 -21.37
CA LEU A 359 -21.52 -0.56 -22.24
C LEU A 359 -21.90 -1.18 -23.58
N THR A 360 -21.45 -0.57 -24.69
CA THR A 360 -21.55 -1.10 -26.05
C THR A 360 -20.18 -1.34 -26.69
#